data_a5a38351bc324dabb990904874f2e099
#
_entry.id   a5a38351bc324dabb990904874f2e099
#
_cell.length_a   1.000
_cell.length_b   1.000
_cell.length_c   1.000
_cell.angle_alpha   90.00
_cell.angle_beta   90.00
_cell.angle_gamma   90.00
#
_symmetry.space_group_name_H-M   'P 1'
#
loop_
_entity.id
_entity.type
_entity.pdbx_description
1 polymer ?
#
loop_
_entity_poly.entity_id
_entity_poly.type
_entity_poly.pdbx_seq_one_letter_code
_entity_poly.pdbx_strand_id
1 'polypeptide(L)'
;MPETPYAPSRIRSLPSWLLGRAAARGHRLVAEALAEEGMRMMHHAVLSAVGELGPVSQAELGRSVGIDPKDMVAVVNDLQADGLVTRTPDPKDRRKNAVEISAAGERRLRRTEELGDRANDELTADLSPAEREQLMALLARVVEPGAVAKGESGAG
;
A
#
# COMPACT_ATOMS: atom_id res chain seq x y z
N MET A 1 11.64 -13.41 -21.03
CA MET A 1 11.71 -13.79 -19.60
C MET A 1 13.00 -13.22 -19.03
N PRO A 2 12.93 -12.31 -18.06
CA PRO A 2 14.14 -11.94 -17.36
C PRO A 2 14.67 -13.19 -16.65
N GLU A 3 15.90 -13.55 -16.95
CA GLU A 3 16.54 -14.67 -16.29
C GLU A 3 16.51 -14.47 -14.77
N THR A 4 16.00 -15.45 -14.05
CA THR A 4 16.05 -15.42 -12.58
C THR A 4 17.53 -15.38 -12.19
N PRO A 5 17.97 -14.37 -11.43
CA PRO A 5 19.37 -14.29 -11.02
C PRO A 5 19.80 -15.60 -10.38
N TYR A 6 20.93 -16.14 -10.81
CA TYR A 6 21.47 -17.36 -10.22
C TYR A 6 21.75 -17.12 -8.73
N ALA A 7 21.17 -17.93 -7.90
CA ALA A 7 21.48 -17.97 -6.48
C ALA A 7 21.83 -19.40 -6.08
N PRO A 8 22.88 -19.62 -5.27
CA PRO A 8 23.22 -20.93 -4.75
C PRO A 8 22.03 -21.60 -4.05
N SER A 9 21.93 -22.93 -4.15
CA SER A 9 20.78 -23.69 -3.63
C SER A 9 20.48 -23.42 -2.15
N ARG A 10 21.54 -23.24 -1.34
CA ARG A 10 21.38 -22.87 0.08
C ARG A 10 20.68 -21.51 0.26
N ILE A 11 20.99 -20.53 -0.56
CA ILE A 11 20.37 -19.19 -0.48
C ILE A 11 18.91 -19.26 -0.90
N ARG A 12 18.60 -19.99 -1.97
CA ARG A 12 17.24 -20.12 -2.48
C ARG A 12 16.26 -20.77 -1.49
N SER A 13 16.73 -21.51 -0.51
CA SER A 13 15.90 -22.14 0.52
C SER A 13 15.68 -21.27 1.76
N LEU A 14 16.29 -20.08 1.82
CA LEU A 14 16.15 -19.19 2.97
C LEU A 14 14.84 -18.39 2.91
N PRO A 15 14.13 -18.25 4.05
CA PRO A 15 12.93 -17.42 4.12
C PRO A 15 13.14 -15.99 3.63
N SER A 16 14.25 -15.35 4.00
CA SER A 16 14.58 -13.99 3.56
C SER A 16 14.70 -13.86 2.05
N TRP A 17 15.26 -14.87 1.37
CA TRP A 17 15.36 -14.86 -0.08
C TRP A 17 14.01 -15.06 -0.74
N LEU A 18 13.20 -16.02 -0.26
CA LEU A 18 11.87 -16.29 -0.78
C LEU A 18 10.92 -15.09 -0.58
N LEU A 19 10.95 -14.47 0.60
CA LEU A 19 10.18 -13.26 0.89
C LEU A 19 10.58 -12.10 -0.02
N GLY A 20 11.89 -11.90 -0.23
CA GLY A 20 12.38 -10.86 -1.15
C GLY A 20 11.93 -11.10 -2.59
N ARG A 21 11.95 -12.34 -3.07
CA ARG A 21 11.47 -12.70 -4.40
C ARG A 21 9.97 -12.53 -4.53
N ALA A 22 9.21 -12.95 -3.53
CA ALA A 22 7.77 -12.78 -3.50
C ALA A 22 7.39 -11.29 -3.48
N ALA A 23 8.04 -10.48 -2.66
CA ALA A 23 7.84 -9.04 -2.61
C ALA A 23 8.12 -8.36 -3.95
N ALA A 24 9.25 -8.69 -4.60
CA ALA A 24 9.60 -8.14 -5.90
C ALA A 24 8.56 -8.48 -6.98
N ARG A 25 8.07 -9.73 -6.99
CA ARG A 25 7.00 -10.15 -7.91
C ARG A 25 5.68 -9.41 -7.61
N GLY A 26 5.30 -9.32 -6.35
CA GLY A 26 4.08 -8.61 -5.92
C GLY A 26 4.12 -7.13 -6.30
N HIS A 27 5.23 -6.44 -6.02
CA HIS A 27 5.42 -5.03 -6.39
C HIS A 27 5.29 -4.82 -7.91
N ARG A 28 5.89 -5.68 -8.70
CA ARG A 28 5.81 -5.58 -10.16
C ARG A 28 4.37 -5.75 -10.67
N LEU A 29 3.66 -6.77 -10.21
CA LEU A 29 2.27 -7.03 -10.61
C LEU A 29 1.35 -5.86 -10.23
N VAL A 30 1.49 -5.35 -9.01
CA VAL A 30 0.68 -4.21 -8.54
C VAL A 30 1.03 -2.94 -9.32
N ALA A 31 2.32 -2.66 -9.55
CA ALA A 31 2.74 -1.49 -10.32
C ALA A 31 2.22 -1.51 -11.77
N GLU A 32 2.30 -2.67 -12.43
CA GLU A 32 1.75 -2.88 -13.78
C GLU A 32 0.23 -2.68 -13.81
N ALA A 33 -0.49 -3.21 -12.83
CA ALA A 33 -1.94 -3.05 -12.72
C ALA A 33 -2.34 -1.57 -12.49
N LEU A 34 -1.70 -0.89 -11.57
CA LEU A 34 -1.98 0.54 -11.29
C LEU A 34 -1.65 1.44 -12.49
N ALA A 35 -0.65 1.07 -13.29
CA ALA A 35 -0.27 1.81 -14.49
C ALA A 35 -1.39 1.84 -15.55
N GLU A 36 -2.34 0.90 -15.53
CA GLU A 36 -3.53 0.94 -16.40
C GLU A 36 -4.37 2.21 -16.18
N GLU A 37 -4.36 2.74 -14.96
CA GLU A 37 -5.02 4.00 -14.60
C GLU A 37 -4.04 5.19 -14.48
N GLY A 38 -2.82 5.03 -14.98
CA GLY A 38 -1.77 6.06 -14.87
C GLY A 38 -1.35 6.36 -13.44
N MET A 39 -1.56 5.43 -12.51
CA MET A 39 -1.29 5.59 -11.08
C MET A 39 0.01 4.88 -10.70
N ARG A 40 0.86 5.55 -9.92
CA ARG A 40 2.05 4.95 -9.29
C ARG A 40 1.71 4.46 -7.89
N MET A 41 2.47 3.47 -7.39
CA MET A 41 2.21 2.84 -6.08
C MET A 41 2.20 3.86 -4.93
N MET A 42 3.14 4.80 -4.91
CA MET A 42 3.20 5.83 -3.87
C MET A 42 1.97 6.75 -3.92
N HIS A 43 1.54 7.16 -5.10
CA HIS A 43 0.33 7.99 -5.30
C HIS A 43 -0.93 7.24 -4.87
N HIS A 44 -1.02 5.95 -5.20
CA HIS A 44 -2.12 5.10 -4.76
C HIS A 44 -2.17 4.97 -3.23
N ALA A 45 -1.02 4.73 -2.60
CA ALA A 45 -0.94 4.64 -1.13
C ALA A 45 -1.38 5.94 -0.44
N VAL A 46 -0.94 7.09 -0.95
CA VAL A 46 -1.34 8.40 -0.42
C VAL A 46 -2.83 8.66 -0.65
N LEU A 47 -3.35 8.40 -1.85
CA LEU A 47 -4.77 8.57 -2.16
C LEU A 47 -5.65 7.69 -1.27
N SER A 48 -5.25 6.44 -1.04
CA SER A 48 -5.93 5.52 -0.14
C SER A 48 -5.96 6.04 1.30
N ALA A 49 -4.82 6.54 1.79
CA ALA A 49 -4.73 7.13 3.13
C ALA A 49 -5.60 8.41 3.27
N VAL A 50 -5.65 9.25 2.25
CA VAL A 50 -6.55 10.42 2.25
C VAL A 50 -8.01 10.00 2.27
N GLY A 51 -8.37 8.96 1.52
CA GLY A 51 -9.73 8.40 1.53
C GLY A 51 -10.16 7.86 2.89
N GLU A 52 -9.24 7.27 3.63
CA GLU A 52 -9.51 6.68 4.94
C GLU A 52 -9.46 7.72 6.08
N LEU A 53 -8.50 8.62 6.07
CA LEU A 53 -8.20 9.54 7.18
C LEU A 53 -8.75 10.95 6.97
N GLY A 54 -9.09 11.32 5.75
CA GLY A 54 -9.40 12.70 5.39
C GLY A 54 -10.68 13.28 6.02
N PRO A 55 -10.72 14.61 6.23
CA PRO A 55 -9.64 15.56 5.94
C PRO A 55 -8.45 15.38 6.88
N VAL A 56 -7.25 15.43 6.36
CA VAL A 56 -6.01 15.09 7.08
C VAL A 56 -4.86 16.02 6.66
N SER A 57 -4.01 16.43 7.61
CA SER A 57 -2.84 17.24 7.28
C SER A 57 -1.76 16.44 6.54
N GLN A 58 -0.94 17.13 5.73
CA GLN A 58 0.17 16.47 5.04
C GLN A 58 1.18 15.84 6.01
N ALA A 59 1.39 16.46 7.19
CA ALA A 59 2.27 15.90 8.21
C ALA A 59 1.72 14.57 8.77
N GLU A 60 0.43 14.48 9.03
CA GLU A 60 -0.22 13.24 9.48
C GLU A 60 -0.19 12.16 8.40
N LEU A 61 -0.44 12.52 7.13
CA LEU A 61 -0.28 11.60 6.00
C LEU A 61 1.14 11.04 5.92
N GLY A 62 2.15 11.89 6.03
CA GLY A 62 3.55 11.49 6.00
C GLY A 62 3.89 10.46 7.10
N ARG A 63 3.39 10.68 8.29
CA ARG A 63 3.56 9.73 9.41
C ARG A 63 2.81 8.42 9.17
N SER A 64 1.59 8.48 8.66
CA SER A 64 0.76 7.30 8.38
C SER A 64 1.34 6.41 7.30
N VAL A 65 1.82 7.00 6.22
CA VAL A 65 2.30 6.28 5.04
C VAL A 65 3.81 6.03 5.09
N GLY A 66 4.52 6.70 5.99
CA GLY A 66 5.97 6.58 6.12
C GLY A 66 6.73 7.25 4.96
N ILE A 67 6.19 8.35 4.45
CA ILE A 67 6.78 9.12 3.34
C ILE A 67 7.41 10.41 3.89
N ASP A 68 8.59 10.74 3.35
CA ASP A 68 9.29 11.98 3.66
C ASP A 68 8.39 13.20 3.32
N PRO A 69 8.41 14.28 4.13
CA PRO A 69 7.61 15.48 3.88
C PRO A 69 7.77 16.09 2.50
N LYS A 70 8.98 16.06 1.94
CA LYS A 70 9.26 16.59 0.60
C LYS A 70 8.55 15.74 -0.48
N ASP A 71 8.64 14.43 -0.38
CA ASP A 71 7.98 13.52 -1.30
C ASP A 71 6.45 13.60 -1.15
N MET A 72 5.95 13.76 0.07
CA MET A 72 4.53 13.96 0.33
C MET A 72 3.98 15.21 -0.37
N VAL A 73 4.70 16.33 -0.30
CA VAL A 73 4.31 17.57 -1.01
C VAL A 73 4.19 17.31 -2.51
N ALA A 74 5.16 16.63 -3.10
CA ALA A 74 5.16 16.33 -4.53
C ALA A 74 3.98 15.42 -4.91
N VAL A 75 3.72 14.37 -4.15
CA VAL A 75 2.62 13.43 -4.40
C VAL A 75 1.26 14.13 -4.26
N VAL A 76 1.05 14.91 -3.22
CA VAL A 76 -0.21 15.64 -3.02
C VAL A 76 -0.41 16.70 -4.11
N ASN A 77 0.63 17.37 -4.56
CA ASN A 77 0.56 18.30 -5.69
C ASN A 77 0.10 17.58 -6.97
N ASP A 78 0.66 16.41 -7.27
CA ASP A 78 0.27 15.61 -8.43
C ASP A 78 -1.20 15.18 -8.34
N LEU A 79 -1.62 14.65 -7.18
CA LEU A 79 -3.01 14.23 -6.96
C LEU A 79 -3.99 15.39 -7.05
N GLN A 80 -3.61 16.57 -6.58
CA GLN A 80 -4.43 17.78 -6.71
C GLN A 80 -4.50 18.25 -8.17
N ALA A 81 -3.39 18.22 -8.89
CA ALA A 81 -3.37 18.57 -10.31
C ALA A 81 -4.27 17.65 -11.15
N ASP A 82 -4.36 16.37 -10.78
CA ASP A 82 -5.25 15.39 -11.41
C ASP A 82 -6.71 15.48 -10.92
N GLY A 83 -7.01 16.39 -9.99
CA GLY A 83 -8.36 16.58 -9.46
C GLY A 83 -8.83 15.49 -8.49
N LEU A 84 -7.90 14.70 -7.96
CA LEU A 84 -8.23 13.54 -7.10
C LEU A 84 -8.33 13.91 -5.62
N VAL A 85 -7.64 14.99 -5.22
CA VAL A 85 -7.72 15.56 -3.87
C VAL A 85 -7.88 17.07 -3.93
N THR A 86 -8.36 17.66 -2.84
CA THR A 86 -8.44 19.10 -2.62
C THR A 86 -7.71 19.47 -1.34
N ARG A 87 -7.16 20.69 -1.29
CA ARG A 87 -6.63 21.28 -0.07
C ARG A 87 -7.61 22.31 0.45
N THR A 88 -7.97 22.20 1.73
CA THR A 88 -8.82 23.15 2.44
C THR A 88 -8.13 23.56 3.74
N PRO A 89 -8.50 24.71 4.35
CA PRO A 89 -7.99 25.04 5.68
C PRO A 89 -8.31 23.91 6.67
N ASP A 90 -7.31 23.52 7.48
CA ASP A 90 -7.49 22.48 8.49
C ASP A 90 -8.55 22.94 9.51
N PRO A 91 -9.60 22.15 9.79
CA PRO A 91 -10.60 22.48 10.80
C PRO A 91 -10.03 22.69 12.21
N LYS A 92 -8.88 22.06 12.51
CA LYS A 92 -8.18 22.14 13.81
C LYS A 92 -7.21 23.31 13.89
N ASP A 93 -6.60 23.73 12.77
CA ASP A 93 -5.70 24.86 12.68
C ASP A 93 -5.77 25.47 11.27
N ARG A 94 -6.47 26.60 11.15
CA ARG A 94 -6.71 27.30 9.87
C ARG A 94 -5.44 27.81 9.19
N ARG A 95 -4.31 27.81 9.88
CA ARG A 95 -2.99 28.15 9.30
C ARG A 95 -2.38 27.02 8.51
N LYS A 96 -2.93 25.80 8.62
CA LYS A 96 -2.50 24.59 7.92
C LYS A 96 -3.58 24.18 6.92
N ASN A 97 -3.15 23.43 5.89
CA ASN A 97 -4.07 22.83 4.95
C ASN A 97 -4.36 21.38 5.34
N ALA A 98 -5.61 21.00 5.21
CA ALA A 98 -6.03 19.60 5.22
C ALA A 98 -6.24 19.12 3.79
N VAL A 99 -5.92 17.85 3.55
CA VAL A 99 -6.11 17.16 2.28
C VAL A 99 -7.35 16.29 2.39
N GLU A 100 -8.22 16.39 1.39
CA GLU A 100 -9.47 15.67 1.32
C GLU A 100 -9.63 15.03 -0.06
N ILE A 101 -10.17 13.82 -0.12
CA ILE A 101 -10.43 13.14 -1.39
C ILE A 101 -11.60 13.76 -2.11
N SER A 102 -11.49 13.96 -3.42
CA SER A 102 -12.59 14.42 -4.25
C SER A 102 -13.47 13.25 -4.70
N ALA A 103 -14.66 13.54 -5.25
CA ALA A 103 -15.50 12.52 -5.88
C ALA A 103 -14.77 11.78 -7.02
N ALA A 104 -13.99 12.50 -7.81
CA ALA A 104 -13.13 11.89 -8.83
C ALA A 104 -12.04 11.01 -8.22
N GLY A 105 -11.46 11.44 -7.08
CA GLY A 105 -10.50 10.66 -6.31
C GLY A 105 -11.09 9.36 -5.78
N GLU A 106 -12.29 9.39 -5.24
CA GLU A 106 -12.99 8.18 -4.78
C GLU A 106 -13.24 7.18 -5.91
N ARG A 107 -13.66 7.67 -7.08
CA ARG A 107 -13.84 6.80 -8.26
C ARG A 107 -12.53 6.17 -8.71
N ARG A 108 -11.46 6.96 -8.76
CA ARG A 108 -10.13 6.48 -9.13
C ARG A 108 -9.60 5.46 -8.11
N LEU A 109 -9.81 5.72 -6.82
CA LEU A 109 -9.40 4.83 -5.75
C LEU A 109 -10.09 3.47 -5.87
N ARG A 110 -11.41 3.44 -6.03
CA ARG A 110 -12.13 2.17 -6.25
C ARG A 110 -11.58 1.39 -7.44
N ARG A 111 -11.30 2.07 -8.54
CA ARG A 111 -10.76 1.44 -9.74
C ARG A 111 -9.36 0.86 -9.51
N THR A 112 -8.49 1.60 -8.85
CA THR A 112 -7.13 1.14 -8.54
C THR A 112 -7.11 0.05 -7.47
N GLU A 113 -8.04 0.05 -6.53
CA GLU A 113 -8.24 -1.05 -5.57
C GLU A 113 -8.63 -2.36 -6.29
N GLU A 114 -9.58 -2.32 -7.20
CA GLU A 114 -9.97 -3.48 -8.03
C GLU A 114 -8.78 -4.03 -8.85
N LEU A 115 -7.95 -3.14 -9.40
CA LEU A 115 -6.75 -3.52 -10.14
C LEU A 115 -5.71 -4.15 -9.21
N GLY A 116 -5.51 -3.59 -8.03
CA GLY A 116 -4.63 -4.13 -7.00
C GLY A 116 -5.07 -5.51 -6.51
N ASP A 117 -6.37 -5.70 -6.30
CA ASP A 117 -6.93 -6.99 -5.89
C ASP A 117 -6.68 -8.06 -6.95
N ARG A 118 -6.91 -7.75 -8.24
CA ARG A 118 -6.59 -8.66 -9.34
C ARG A 118 -5.11 -9.01 -9.41
N ALA A 119 -4.23 -8.05 -9.19
CA ALA A 119 -2.79 -8.31 -9.13
C ALA A 119 -2.40 -9.24 -7.97
N ASN A 120 -3.03 -9.08 -6.82
CA ASN A 120 -2.82 -9.97 -5.67
C ASN A 120 -3.43 -11.37 -5.88
N ASP A 121 -4.53 -11.47 -6.59
CA ASP A 121 -5.09 -12.76 -7.01
C ASP A 121 -4.14 -13.50 -7.97
N GLU A 122 -3.54 -12.78 -8.91
CA GLU A 122 -2.51 -13.34 -9.80
C GLU A 122 -1.26 -13.77 -9.04
N LEU A 123 -0.82 -12.97 -8.07
CA LEU A 123 0.34 -13.28 -7.22
C LEU A 123 0.17 -14.63 -6.50
N THR A 124 -1.03 -14.92 -6.07
CA THR A 124 -1.38 -16.11 -5.28
C THR A 124 -2.19 -17.15 -6.04
N ALA A 125 -2.19 -17.09 -7.38
CA ALA A 125 -3.03 -17.95 -8.23
C ALA A 125 -2.74 -19.45 -8.07
N ASP A 126 -1.50 -19.81 -7.72
CA ASP A 126 -1.10 -21.21 -7.52
C ASP A 126 -1.46 -21.75 -6.12
N LEU A 127 -2.07 -20.93 -5.27
CA LEU A 127 -2.53 -21.32 -3.94
C LEU A 127 -4.04 -21.54 -3.93
N SER A 128 -4.49 -22.54 -3.18
CA SER A 128 -5.92 -22.65 -2.86
C SER A 128 -6.36 -21.47 -1.95
N PRO A 129 -7.67 -21.17 -1.87
CA PRO A 129 -8.16 -20.14 -0.95
C PRO A 129 -7.71 -20.37 0.51
N ALA A 130 -7.70 -21.60 0.99
CA ALA A 130 -7.24 -21.95 2.33
C ALA A 130 -5.73 -21.73 2.50
N GLU A 131 -4.92 -22.08 1.49
CA GLU A 131 -3.48 -21.84 1.49
C GLU A 131 -3.15 -20.35 1.44
N ARG A 132 -3.89 -19.56 0.67
CA ARG A 132 -3.75 -18.09 0.64
C ARG A 132 -4.02 -17.48 2.01
N GLU A 133 -5.11 -17.90 2.67
CA GLU A 133 -5.45 -17.44 4.02
C GLU A 133 -4.35 -17.81 5.02
N GLN A 134 -3.82 -19.02 4.94
CA GLN A 134 -2.70 -19.49 5.76
C GLN A 134 -1.43 -18.68 5.49
N LEU A 135 -1.10 -18.38 4.24
CA LEU A 135 0.03 -17.53 3.86
C LEU A 135 -0.11 -16.14 4.50
N MET A 136 -1.28 -15.52 4.40
CA MET A 136 -1.55 -14.19 4.97
C MET A 136 -1.36 -14.20 6.49
N ALA A 137 -1.86 -15.21 7.19
CA ALA A 137 -1.71 -15.35 8.64
C ALA A 137 -0.24 -15.52 9.05
N LEU A 138 0.53 -16.31 8.31
CA LEU A 138 1.95 -16.53 8.57
C LEU A 138 2.80 -15.29 8.27
N LEU A 139 2.55 -14.62 7.15
CA LEU A 139 3.25 -13.38 6.80
C LEU A 139 2.99 -12.26 7.81
N ALA A 140 1.76 -12.11 8.30
CA ALA A 140 1.44 -11.13 9.33
C ALA A 140 2.29 -11.33 10.59
N ARG A 141 2.53 -12.56 11.01
CA ARG A 141 3.39 -12.89 12.14
C ARG A 141 4.87 -12.61 11.90
N VAL A 142 5.31 -12.68 10.64
CA VAL A 142 6.69 -12.34 10.24
C VAL A 142 6.89 -10.82 10.22
N VAL A 143 5.89 -10.08 9.71
CA VAL A 143 5.92 -8.61 9.60
C VAL A 143 5.85 -7.95 10.99
N GLU A 144 4.97 -8.46 11.86
CA GLU A 144 4.75 -7.93 13.20
C GLU A 144 5.01 -9.00 14.28
N PRO A 145 6.29 -9.26 14.63
CA PRO A 145 6.61 -10.24 15.66
C PRO A 145 5.96 -9.87 17.00
N GLY A 146 5.22 -10.80 17.57
CA GLY A 146 4.57 -10.62 18.89
C GLY A 146 3.19 -9.94 18.87
N ALA A 147 2.66 -9.58 17.70
CA ALA A 147 1.31 -9.01 17.59
C ALA A 147 0.22 -9.98 18.13
N VAL A 148 0.39 -11.29 17.94
CA VAL A 148 -0.55 -12.32 18.43
C VAL A 148 -0.53 -12.45 19.94
N ALA A 149 0.60 -12.21 20.61
CA ALA A 149 0.72 -12.30 22.07
C ALA A 149 -0.01 -11.16 22.82
N LYS A 150 -0.31 -10.05 22.15
CA LYS A 150 -1.04 -8.92 22.73
C LYS A 150 -2.57 -9.07 22.68
N GLY A 151 -3.10 -9.94 21.83
CA GLY A 151 -4.53 -10.18 21.69
C GLY A 151 -5.13 -11.09 22.74
N GLU A 152 -4.32 -11.94 23.37
CA GLU A 152 -4.81 -12.91 24.38
C GLU A 152 -4.76 -12.39 25.82
N SER A 153 -4.17 -11.22 26.07
CA SER A 153 -4.06 -10.63 27.43
C SER A 153 -5.20 -9.68 27.80
N GLY A 154 -6.22 -9.53 26.97
CA GLY A 154 -7.33 -8.58 27.15
C GLY A 154 -8.68 -9.22 27.54
N ALA A 155 -8.73 -10.52 27.82
CA ALA A 155 -9.95 -11.20 28.29
C ALA A 155 -9.69 -11.82 29.67
N GLY A 156 -9.81 -11.01 30.69
CA GLY A 156 -9.79 -11.37 32.08
C GLY A 156 -10.64 -10.41 32.89
#